data_786330ceb4203d74be26f34dc6e03bde
#
_entry.id   786330ceb4203d74be26f34dc6e03bde
#
_cell.length_a   1.000
_cell.length_b   1.000
_cell.length_c   1.000
_cell.angle_alpha   90.00
_cell.angle_beta   90.00
_cell.angle_gamma   90.00
#
_symmetry.space_group_name_H-M   'P 1'
#
loop_
_entity.id
_entity.type
_entity.pdbx_description
1 polymer ?
#
loop_
_entity_poly.entity_id
_entity_poly.type
_entity_poly.pdbx_seq_one_letter_code
_entity_poly.pdbx_strand_id
1 'polypeptide(L)'
;MAVHAGYAALILHFVFPRAGVERRRRLVRWWSARLVRVLGVEVRVTGEPPRAGHAAMIAANHISWLDIFVVMSVQPARFIAKSEIRDWPMAGWIAERAGTLFIRRARRHDTGRINEQVHTAFAEGACVGLFPEGTTTEGDQLLRFHSSLFEPAVANSAHVHPTAIRYAHADGSSCRAVAYVGETTFMQSLGLIIRQRGVVAHLAFAPPLDAGGHDRRGVARAAHERVASLLGREPRGNPPGRAPGPPA
;
A
#
# COMPACT_ATOMS: atom_id res chain seq x y z
N MET A 1 6.12 19.25 -11.45
CA MET A 1 6.14 18.67 -10.07
C MET A 1 5.84 19.72 -9.01
N ALA A 2 6.61 20.81 -8.86
CA ALA A 2 6.39 21.85 -7.84
C ALA A 2 4.96 22.45 -7.87
N VAL A 3 4.45 22.80 -9.05
CA VAL A 3 3.08 23.31 -9.22
C VAL A 3 2.03 22.30 -8.75
N HIS A 4 2.24 21.00 -9.02
CA HIS A 4 1.30 19.95 -8.60
C HIS A 4 1.31 19.76 -7.08
N ALA A 5 2.49 19.82 -6.46
CA ALA A 5 2.63 19.78 -4.99
C ALA A 5 2.00 21.02 -4.33
N GLY A 6 2.21 22.21 -4.89
CA GLY A 6 1.59 23.44 -4.41
C GLY A 6 0.05 23.39 -4.50
N TYR A 7 -0.48 22.85 -5.59
CA TYR A 7 -1.92 22.65 -5.75
C TYR A 7 -2.49 21.64 -4.74
N ALA A 8 -1.76 20.55 -4.46
CA ALA A 8 -2.14 19.63 -3.37
C ALA A 8 -2.20 20.33 -2.02
N ALA A 9 -1.19 21.15 -1.70
CA ALA A 9 -1.15 21.90 -0.44
C ALA A 9 -2.36 22.84 -0.30
N LEU A 10 -2.74 23.55 -1.37
CA LEU A 10 -3.93 24.42 -1.38
C LEU A 10 -5.22 23.61 -1.16
N ILE A 11 -5.39 22.49 -1.85
CA ILE A 11 -6.55 21.61 -1.68
C ILE A 11 -6.62 21.08 -0.24
N LEU A 12 -5.50 20.59 0.30
CA LEU A 12 -5.43 20.01 1.63
C LEU A 12 -5.65 21.07 2.73
N HIS A 13 -5.25 22.32 2.49
CA HIS A 13 -5.41 23.39 3.45
C HIS A 13 -6.82 24.01 3.44
N PHE A 14 -7.34 24.33 2.26
CA PHE A 14 -8.58 25.10 2.14
C PHE A 14 -9.83 24.26 1.88
N VAL A 15 -9.72 23.19 1.07
CA VAL A 15 -10.87 22.40 0.62
C VAL A 15 -11.11 21.20 1.54
N PHE A 16 -10.03 20.50 1.88
CA PHE A 16 -10.11 19.23 2.61
C PHE A 16 -10.80 19.33 3.98
N PRO A 17 -10.53 20.36 4.84
CA PRO A 17 -11.20 20.48 6.15
C PRO A 17 -12.72 20.64 6.05
N ARG A 18 -13.19 21.25 4.96
CA ARG A 18 -14.62 21.56 4.72
C ARG A 18 -15.33 20.51 3.87
N ALA A 19 -14.59 19.54 3.33
CA ALA A 19 -15.14 18.51 2.45
C ALA A 19 -15.68 17.34 3.28
N GLY A 20 -16.85 16.84 2.93
CA GLY A 20 -17.36 15.56 3.44
C GLY A 20 -16.52 14.38 2.93
N VAL A 21 -16.68 13.22 3.56
CA VAL A 21 -15.88 12.01 3.32
C VAL A 21 -15.78 11.66 1.83
N GLU A 22 -16.90 11.64 1.13
CA GLU A 22 -16.94 11.25 -0.28
C GLU A 22 -16.23 12.26 -1.19
N ARG A 23 -16.33 13.55 -0.88
CA ARG A 23 -15.60 14.61 -1.61
C ARG A 23 -14.10 14.48 -1.37
N ARG A 24 -13.66 14.18 -0.14
CA ARG A 24 -12.24 13.91 0.18
C ARG A 24 -11.71 12.73 -0.62
N ARG A 25 -12.46 11.61 -0.69
CA ARG A 25 -12.11 10.43 -1.48
C ARG A 25 -11.92 10.79 -2.96
N ARG A 26 -12.88 11.50 -3.56
CA ARG A 26 -12.78 11.94 -4.96
C ARG A 26 -11.56 12.83 -5.22
N LEU A 27 -11.27 13.76 -4.30
CA LEU A 27 -10.09 14.62 -4.39
C LEU A 27 -8.78 13.84 -4.32
N VAL A 28 -8.66 12.89 -3.38
CA VAL A 28 -7.49 12.02 -3.24
C VAL A 28 -7.28 11.19 -4.51
N ARG A 29 -8.34 10.54 -4.99
CA ARG A 29 -8.29 9.75 -6.24
C ARG A 29 -7.86 10.59 -7.44
N TRP A 30 -8.52 11.72 -7.64
CA TRP A 30 -8.22 12.63 -8.76
C TRP A 30 -6.78 13.13 -8.71
N TRP A 31 -6.32 13.58 -7.54
CA TRP A 31 -4.97 14.10 -7.36
C TRP A 31 -3.91 13.01 -7.58
N SER A 32 -4.11 11.82 -7.03
CA SER A 32 -3.22 10.67 -7.19
C SER A 32 -3.14 10.23 -8.65
N ALA A 33 -4.28 10.12 -9.34
CA ALA A 33 -4.33 9.78 -10.75
C ALA A 33 -3.59 10.83 -11.63
N ARG A 34 -3.75 12.12 -11.29
CA ARG A 34 -3.03 13.19 -11.97
C ARG A 34 -1.53 13.13 -11.71
N LEU A 35 -1.11 12.87 -10.46
CA LEU A 35 0.30 12.72 -10.11
C LEU A 35 0.96 11.58 -10.90
N VAL A 36 0.35 10.40 -10.89
CA VAL A 36 0.86 9.22 -11.60
C VAL A 36 0.99 9.50 -13.10
N ARG A 37 -0.02 10.17 -13.69
CA ARG A 37 0.02 10.57 -15.10
C ARG A 37 1.12 11.60 -15.39
N VAL A 38 1.33 12.59 -14.52
CA VAL A 38 2.39 13.61 -14.67
C VAL A 38 3.78 12.95 -14.59
N LEU A 39 3.90 11.84 -13.87
CA LEU A 39 5.13 11.02 -13.82
C LEU A 39 5.30 10.11 -15.05
N GLY A 40 4.39 10.16 -16.02
CA GLY A 40 4.47 9.35 -17.23
C GLY A 40 4.07 7.89 -17.04
N VAL A 41 3.31 7.58 -15.97
CA VAL A 41 2.89 6.23 -15.65
C VAL A 41 1.40 6.04 -15.98
N GLU A 42 1.08 5.02 -16.77
CA GLU A 42 -0.27 4.54 -17.03
C GLU A 42 -0.65 3.51 -15.96
N VAL A 43 -1.88 3.56 -15.45
CA VAL A 43 -2.38 2.55 -14.50
C VAL A 43 -3.36 1.63 -15.20
N ARG A 44 -3.08 0.33 -15.21
CA ARG A 44 -3.97 -0.71 -15.71
C ARG A 44 -4.45 -1.56 -14.54
N VAL A 45 -5.77 -1.70 -14.43
CA VAL A 45 -6.42 -2.38 -13.32
C VAL A 45 -7.04 -3.69 -13.79
N THR A 46 -6.83 -4.76 -13.02
CA THR A 46 -7.53 -6.05 -13.18
C THR A 46 -8.12 -6.49 -11.85
N GLY A 47 -9.23 -7.23 -11.88
CA GLY A 47 -10.00 -7.56 -10.69
C GLY A 47 -10.83 -6.38 -10.16
N GLU A 48 -11.49 -6.58 -9.03
CA GLU A 48 -12.39 -5.58 -8.44
C GLU A 48 -11.76 -4.92 -7.21
N PRO A 49 -11.63 -3.58 -7.19
CA PRO A 49 -11.19 -2.86 -5.99
C PRO A 49 -12.24 -2.98 -4.88
N PRO A 50 -11.86 -2.74 -3.61
CA PRO A 50 -12.80 -2.71 -2.50
C PRO A 50 -13.99 -1.78 -2.74
N ARG A 51 -15.18 -2.24 -2.39
CA ARG A 51 -16.39 -1.41 -2.46
C ARG A 51 -16.38 -0.35 -1.35
N ALA A 52 -16.85 0.83 -1.66
CA ALA A 52 -16.99 1.89 -0.68
C ALA A 52 -18.01 1.52 0.41
N GLY A 53 -17.74 1.94 1.66
CA GLY A 53 -18.68 1.74 2.78
C GLY A 53 -18.53 0.44 3.54
N HIS A 54 -17.63 -0.46 3.12
CA HIS A 54 -17.30 -1.67 3.87
C HIS A 54 -15.93 -1.57 4.52
N ALA A 55 -15.75 -2.21 5.69
CA ALA A 55 -14.45 -2.36 6.32
C ALA A 55 -13.53 -3.19 5.40
N ALA A 56 -12.61 -2.55 4.74
CA ALA A 56 -11.75 -3.18 3.74
C ALA A 56 -10.27 -2.81 3.96
N MET A 57 -9.41 -3.80 3.81
CA MET A 57 -7.96 -3.66 3.91
C MET A 57 -7.29 -4.11 2.61
N ILE A 58 -6.55 -3.24 1.96
CA ILE A 58 -5.69 -3.59 0.82
C ILE A 58 -4.35 -4.04 1.36
N ALA A 59 -3.93 -5.26 0.99
CA ALA A 59 -2.63 -5.82 1.32
C ALA A 59 -1.84 -6.05 0.02
N ALA A 60 -0.85 -5.19 -0.25
CA ALA A 60 -0.12 -5.20 -1.51
C ALA A 60 1.38 -5.47 -1.32
N ASN A 61 2.05 -6.04 -2.34
CA ASN A 61 3.51 -6.03 -2.41
C ASN A 61 4.03 -4.59 -2.56
N HIS A 62 5.32 -4.36 -2.26
CA HIS A 62 5.88 -3.01 -2.20
C HIS A 62 7.16 -2.88 -3.03
N ILE A 63 7.13 -1.98 -4.00
CA ILE A 63 8.24 -1.72 -4.93
C ILE A 63 8.77 -0.28 -4.77
N SER A 64 7.85 0.67 -4.56
CA SER A 64 8.18 2.09 -4.61
C SER A 64 7.25 2.93 -3.74
N TRP A 65 7.70 4.12 -3.36
CA TRP A 65 6.81 5.14 -2.80
C TRP A 65 5.64 5.48 -3.74
N LEU A 66 5.81 5.23 -5.05
CA LEU A 66 4.78 5.46 -6.06
C LEU A 66 3.58 4.53 -5.92
N ASP A 67 3.76 3.35 -5.32
CA ASP A 67 2.69 2.34 -5.11
C ASP A 67 1.48 2.92 -4.38
N ILE A 68 1.74 3.80 -3.39
CA ILE A 68 0.70 4.49 -2.63
C ILE A 68 -0.22 5.27 -3.58
N PHE A 69 0.37 6.04 -4.49
CA PHE A 69 -0.39 6.88 -5.43
C PHE A 69 -1.05 6.07 -6.54
N VAL A 70 -0.42 4.97 -6.98
CA VAL A 70 -1.02 4.01 -7.91
C VAL A 70 -2.29 3.42 -7.30
N VAL A 71 -2.23 2.90 -6.08
CA VAL A 71 -3.41 2.37 -5.39
C VAL A 71 -4.45 3.47 -5.16
N MET A 72 -4.05 4.64 -4.63
CA MET A 72 -4.96 5.75 -4.35
C MET A 72 -5.63 6.34 -5.61
N SER A 73 -5.01 6.18 -6.79
CA SER A 73 -5.59 6.62 -8.06
C SER A 73 -6.81 5.80 -8.47
N VAL A 74 -6.93 4.59 -7.91
CA VAL A 74 -8.05 3.65 -8.15
C VAL A 74 -8.95 3.59 -6.94
N GLN A 75 -8.38 3.31 -5.76
CA GLN A 75 -9.06 3.13 -4.50
C GLN A 75 -8.43 4.00 -3.41
N PRO A 76 -9.05 5.11 -3.03
CA PRO A 76 -8.58 5.92 -1.90
C PRO A 76 -8.53 5.10 -0.61
N ALA A 77 -7.38 5.06 0.02
CA ALA A 77 -7.13 4.30 1.24
C ALA A 77 -6.28 5.12 2.22
N ARG A 78 -6.43 4.84 3.52
CA ARG A 78 -5.54 5.36 4.57
C ARG A 78 -4.41 4.35 4.74
N PHE A 79 -3.20 4.71 4.31
CA PHE A 79 -2.07 3.80 4.39
C PHE A 79 -1.48 3.75 5.80
N ILE A 80 -1.07 2.54 6.21
CA ILE A 80 -0.24 2.36 7.39
C ILE A 80 1.22 2.57 6.97
N ALA A 81 1.89 3.56 7.57
CA ALA A 81 3.26 3.94 7.25
C ALA A 81 4.13 4.06 8.51
N LYS A 82 5.46 3.96 8.33
CA LYS A 82 6.42 4.19 9.42
C LYS A 82 6.33 5.63 9.90
N SER A 83 6.46 5.85 11.22
CA SER A 83 6.40 7.19 11.84
C SER A 83 7.45 8.16 11.31
N GLU A 84 8.60 7.66 10.87
CA GLU A 84 9.72 8.43 10.36
C GLU A 84 9.35 9.19 9.06
N ILE A 85 8.35 8.68 8.32
CA ILE A 85 7.85 9.37 7.11
C ILE A 85 7.16 10.69 7.47
N ARG A 86 6.63 10.83 8.71
CA ARG A 86 6.04 12.08 9.18
C ARG A 86 7.04 13.24 9.18
N ASP A 87 8.32 12.94 9.43
CA ASP A 87 9.39 13.93 9.53
C ASP A 87 9.95 14.34 8.16
N TRP A 88 9.48 13.72 7.08
CA TRP A 88 9.89 14.10 5.73
C TRP A 88 9.27 15.43 5.31
N PRO A 89 10.08 16.40 4.88
CA PRO A 89 9.57 17.70 4.42
C PRO A 89 8.49 17.54 3.34
N MET A 90 7.37 18.24 3.48
CA MET A 90 6.19 18.19 2.60
C MET A 90 5.52 16.81 2.51
N ALA A 91 6.27 15.73 2.31
CA ALA A 91 5.69 14.38 2.14
C ALA A 91 5.01 13.91 3.43
N GLY A 92 5.62 14.13 4.59
CA GLY A 92 5.01 13.82 5.89
C GLY A 92 3.73 14.62 6.14
N TRP A 93 3.75 15.92 5.85
CA TRP A 93 2.57 16.76 6.00
C TRP A 93 1.43 16.35 5.03
N ILE A 94 1.75 16.02 3.77
CA ILE A 94 0.76 15.51 2.81
C ILE A 94 0.19 14.17 3.29
N ALA A 95 1.06 13.25 3.72
CA ALA A 95 0.65 11.93 4.22
C ALA A 95 -0.28 12.06 5.43
N GLU A 96 0.06 12.91 6.40
CA GLU A 96 -0.76 13.16 7.59
C GLU A 96 -2.14 13.73 7.21
N ARG A 97 -2.18 14.74 6.31
CA ARG A 97 -3.44 15.32 5.83
C ARG A 97 -4.26 14.37 4.97
N ALA A 98 -3.61 13.44 4.26
CA ALA A 98 -4.28 12.36 3.53
C ALA A 98 -4.84 11.25 4.45
N GLY A 99 -4.61 11.33 5.77
CA GLY A 99 -5.11 10.38 6.76
C GLY A 99 -4.22 9.15 6.92
N THR A 100 -2.92 9.24 6.63
CA THR A 100 -1.97 8.16 6.87
C THR A 100 -1.90 7.79 8.35
N LEU A 101 -1.96 6.50 8.64
CA LEU A 101 -1.87 5.93 9.97
C LEU A 101 -0.39 5.62 10.28
N PHE A 102 0.23 6.43 11.14
CA PHE A 102 1.65 6.29 11.44
C PHE A 102 1.90 5.30 12.57
N ILE A 103 2.81 4.34 12.36
CA ILE A 103 3.19 3.30 13.31
C ILE A 103 4.68 3.40 13.67
N ARG A 104 4.99 3.30 14.99
CA ARG A 104 6.34 3.04 15.51
C ARG A 104 6.50 1.56 15.76
N ARG A 105 7.29 0.86 14.95
CA ARG A 105 7.43 -0.61 15.04
C ARG A 105 8.12 -1.12 16.30
N ALA A 106 8.78 -0.25 17.08
CA ALA A 106 9.64 -0.63 18.19
C ALA A 106 8.94 -0.91 19.53
N ARG A 107 7.64 -0.64 19.67
CA ARG A 107 6.95 -0.76 20.98
C ARG A 107 5.66 -1.55 20.88
N ARG A 108 5.50 -2.57 21.76
CA ARG A 108 4.25 -3.36 21.87
C ARG A 108 3.00 -2.50 22.12
N HIS A 109 3.13 -1.37 22.81
CA HIS A 109 2.04 -0.42 23.05
C HIS A 109 1.51 0.26 21.77
N ASP A 110 2.33 0.36 20.72
CA ASP A 110 1.89 0.96 19.45
C ASP A 110 0.95 0.05 18.66
N THR A 111 0.96 -1.27 18.91
CA THR A 111 0.03 -2.20 18.27
C THR A 111 -1.43 -1.93 18.67
N GLY A 112 -1.69 -1.65 19.94
CA GLY A 112 -3.03 -1.28 20.43
C GLY A 112 -3.52 0.02 19.78
N ARG A 113 -2.66 1.04 19.75
CA ARG A 113 -3.00 2.34 19.16
C ARG A 113 -3.30 2.26 17.66
N ILE A 114 -2.53 1.46 16.89
CA ILE A 114 -2.81 1.29 15.47
C ILE A 114 -4.12 0.54 15.25
N ASN A 115 -4.44 -0.46 16.09
CA ASN A 115 -5.71 -1.17 16.02
C ASN A 115 -6.90 -0.23 16.24
N GLU A 116 -6.82 0.69 17.22
CA GLU A 116 -7.84 1.71 17.45
C GLU A 116 -7.99 2.67 16.27
N GLN A 117 -6.88 3.13 15.70
CA GLN A 117 -6.90 4.02 14.53
C GLN A 117 -7.51 3.33 13.30
N VAL A 118 -7.19 2.06 13.09
CA VAL A 118 -7.76 1.27 11.99
C VAL A 118 -9.24 0.99 12.25
N HIS A 119 -9.61 0.66 13.49
CA HIS A 119 -11.02 0.50 13.88
C HIS A 119 -11.83 1.78 13.58
N THR A 120 -11.32 2.94 14.00
CA THR A 120 -11.95 4.24 13.68
C THR A 120 -12.05 4.46 12.17
N ALA A 121 -10.99 4.16 11.42
CA ALA A 121 -11.00 4.29 9.96
C ALA A 121 -12.07 3.41 9.31
N PHE A 122 -12.23 2.16 9.77
CA PHE A 122 -13.28 1.25 9.29
C PHE A 122 -14.68 1.73 9.67
N ALA A 123 -14.88 2.23 10.90
CA ALA A 123 -16.15 2.80 11.32
C ALA A 123 -16.56 4.02 10.48
N GLU A 124 -15.59 4.80 10.01
CA GLU A 124 -15.79 5.90 9.05
C GLU A 124 -15.97 5.40 7.60
N GLY A 125 -15.99 4.10 7.38
CA GLY A 125 -16.10 3.47 6.06
C GLY A 125 -14.85 3.68 5.18
N ALA A 126 -13.70 4.02 5.77
CA ALA A 126 -12.46 4.18 5.02
C ALA A 126 -11.85 2.81 4.69
N CYS A 127 -11.26 2.69 3.49
CA CYS A 127 -10.37 1.60 3.17
C CYS A 127 -8.99 1.85 3.82
N VAL A 128 -8.37 0.80 4.34
CA VAL A 128 -7.00 0.86 4.90
C VAL A 128 -6.05 0.14 3.96
N GLY A 129 -4.92 0.77 3.64
CA GLY A 129 -3.88 0.18 2.80
C GLY A 129 -2.63 -0.17 3.62
N LEU A 130 -2.00 -1.28 3.31
CA LEU A 130 -0.72 -1.65 3.91
C LEU A 130 0.16 -2.43 2.94
N PHE A 131 1.46 -2.34 3.17
CA PHE A 131 2.49 -3.14 2.51
C PHE A 131 3.09 -4.10 3.53
N PRO A 132 2.57 -5.34 3.61
CA PRO A 132 2.92 -6.25 4.71
C PRO A 132 4.33 -6.83 4.63
N GLU A 133 5.05 -6.62 3.53
CA GLU A 133 6.49 -6.91 3.41
C GLU A 133 7.34 -6.04 4.36
N GLY A 134 6.84 -4.84 4.65
CA GLY A 134 7.49 -3.92 5.57
C GLY A 134 8.70 -3.18 5.01
N THR A 135 9.09 -3.46 3.80
CA THR A 135 10.13 -2.79 3.02
C THR A 135 9.80 -2.90 1.54
N THR A 136 10.46 -2.11 0.70
CA THR A 136 10.38 -2.18 -0.75
C THR A 136 11.33 -3.23 -1.32
N THR A 137 11.01 -3.77 -2.49
CA THR A 137 11.84 -4.68 -3.28
C THR A 137 12.01 -4.15 -4.70
N GLU A 138 12.87 -4.76 -5.50
CA GLU A 138 12.99 -4.44 -6.94
C GLU A 138 11.79 -4.93 -7.78
N GLY A 139 10.84 -5.61 -7.14
CA GLY A 139 9.67 -6.18 -7.81
C GLY A 139 9.91 -7.54 -8.45
N ASP A 140 11.09 -8.12 -8.33
CA ASP A 140 11.46 -9.45 -8.81
C ASP A 140 11.27 -10.55 -7.76
N GLN A 141 11.03 -10.19 -6.52
CA GLN A 141 10.72 -11.09 -5.41
C GLN A 141 9.51 -10.58 -4.61
N LEU A 142 8.87 -11.49 -3.91
CA LEU A 142 7.83 -11.21 -2.92
C LEU A 142 8.33 -11.68 -1.56
N LEU A 143 8.49 -10.75 -0.62
CA LEU A 143 8.91 -11.05 0.72
C LEU A 143 7.76 -11.59 1.57
N ARG A 144 8.10 -12.23 2.68
CA ARG A 144 7.10 -12.73 3.64
C ARG A 144 6.24 -11.59 4.19
N PHE A 145 4.94 -11.81 4.27
CA PHE A 145 4.01 -10.88 4.88
C PHE A 145 4.07 -10.97 6.42
N HIS A 146 4.25 -9.85 7.08
CA HIS A 146 4.23 -9.75 8.53
C HIS A 146 2.80 -9.89 9.07
N SER A 147 2.52 -11.02 9.70
CA SER A 147 1.17 -11.36 10.18
C SER A 147 0.60 -10.38 11.22
N SER A 148 1.46 -9.72 12.01
CA SER A 148 1.04 -8.71 12.98
C SER A 148 0.31 -7.51 12.35
N LEU A 149 0.55 -7.24 11.08
CA LEU A 149 -0.11 -6.15 10.34
C LEU A 149 -1.56 -6.48 9.94
N PHE A 150 -1.95 -7.75 10.03
CA PHE A 150 -3.31 -8.20 9.74
C PHE A 150 -4.21 -8.27 10.99
N GLU A 151 -3.65 -8.06 12.19
CA GLU A 151 -4.41 -8.03 13.44
C GLU A 151 -5.62 -7.09 13.39
N PRO A 152 -5.49 -5.82 12.86
CA PRO A 152 -6.64 -4.93 12.77
C PRO A 152 -7.75 -5.47 11.87
N ALA A 153 -7.41 -6.19 10.80
CA ALA A 153 -8.41 -6.78 9.91
C ALA A 153 -9.19 -7.90 10.60
N VAL A 154 -8.49 -8.77 11.34
CA VAL A 154 -9.09 -9.86 12.11
C VAL A 154 -9.98 -9.31 13.22
N ALA A 155 -9.47 -8.35 14.01
CA ALA A 155 -10.20 -7.74 15.12
C ALA A 155 -11.49 -7.01 14.70
N ASN A 156 -11.58 -6.58 13.44
CA ASN A 156 -12.73 -5.86 12.90
C ASN A 156 -13.54 -6.69 11.88
N SER A 157 -13.26 -7.98 11.72
CA SER A 157 -13.90 -8.85 10.71
C SER A 157 -13.92 -8.20 9.33
N ALA A 158 -12.81 -7.54 8.94
CA ALA A 158 -12.73 -6.79 7.70
C ALA A 158 -12.39 -7.70 6.52
N HIS A 159 -12.78 -7.27 5.32
CA HIS A 159 -12.37 -7.93 4.09
C HIS A 159 -10.96 -7.50 3.69
N VAL A 160 -10.03 -8.46 3.57
CA VAL A 160 -8.68 -8.21 3.06
C VAL A 160 -8.67 -8.43 1.56
N HIS A 161 -8.20 -7.44 0.80
CA HIS A 161 -8.03 -7.47 -0.65
C HIS A 161 -6.56 -7.62 -1.00
N PRO A 162 -6.08 -8.86 -1.27
CA PRO A 162 -4.71 -9.07 -1.73
C PRO A 162 -4.53 -8.42 -3.09
N THR A 163 -3.50 -7.60 -3.21
CA THR A 163 -3.32 -6.74 -4.39
C THR A 163 -1.88 -6.86 -4.89
N ALA A 164 -1.70 -7.10 -6.18
CA ALA A 164 -0.38 -7.14 -6.79
C ALA A 164 -0.10 -5.86 -7.57
N ILE A 165 1.11 -5.34 -7.42
CA ILE A 165 1.63 -4.19 -8.15
C ILE A 165 2.84 -4.65 -8.95
N ARG A 166 2.86 -4.34 -10.25
CA ARG A 166 3.99 -4.60 -11.15
C ARG A 166 4.18 -3.41 -12.08
N TYR A 167 5.43 -2.99 -12.23
CA TYR A 167 5.79 -1.95 -13.22
C TYR A 167 6.45 -2.59 -14.42
N ALA A 168 5.98 -2.24 -15.61
CA ALA A 168 6.52 -2.72 -16.87
C ALA A 168 6.59 -1.59 -17.90
N HIS A 169 7.43 -1.76 -18.90
CA HIS A 169 7.39 -0.97 -20.12
C HIS A 169 6.27 -1.45 -21.05
N ALA A 170 5.97 -0.68 -22.10
CA ALA A 170 4.92 -1.01 -23.06
C ALA A 170 5.15 -2.35 -23.77
N ASP A 171 6.39 -2.80 -23.90
CA ASP A 171 6.80 -4.10 -24.44
C ASP A 171 6.65 -5.26 -23.46
N GLY A 172 6.21 -5.00 -22.23
CA GLY A 172 6.04 -5.98 -21.16
C GLY A 172 7.27 -6.25 -20.31
N SER A 173 8.44 -5.71 -20.67
CA SER A 173 9.67 -5.84 -19.87
C SER A 173 9.54 -5.13 -18.52
N SER A 174 10.19 -5.67 -17.46
CA SER A 174 10.12 -5.09 -16.11
C SER A 174 10.80 -3.72 -16.05
N CYS A 175 10.13 -2.74 -15.47
CA CYS A 175 10.67 -1.39 -15.26
C CYS A 175 11.24 -1.25 -13.84
N ARG A 176 12.48 -1.74 -13.63
CA ARG A 176 13.17 -1.65 -12.34
C ARG A 176 13.51 -0.21 -11.92
N ALA A 177 13.54 0.73 -12.85
CA ALA A 177 13.82 2.15 -12.56
C ALA A 177 12.79 2.79 -11.61
N VAL A 178 11.63 2.19 -11.44
CA VAL A 178 10.59 2.64 -10.49
C VAL A 178 10.91 2.18 -9.05
N ALA A 179 11.71 1.13 -8.87
CA ALA A 179 12.01 0.59 -7.54
C ALA A 179 12.70 1.61 -6.64
N TYR A 180 12.28 1.64 -5.38
CA TYR A 180 12.85 2.51 -4.35
C TYR A 180 13.51 1.65 -3.28
N VAL A 181 14.77 1.29 -3.51
CA VAL A 181 15.52 0.32 -2.70
C VAL A 181 16.92 0.83 -2.33
N GLY A 182 17.50 0.25 -1.30
CA GLY A 182 18.87 0.57 -0.84
C GLY A 182 19.02 2.04 -0.43
N GLU A 183 20.11 2.65 -0.85
CA GLU A 183 20.47 4.04 -0.53
C GLU A 183 19.87 5.06 -1.51
N THR A 184 18.93 4.64 -2.35
CA THR A 184 18.29 5.55 -3.32
C THR A 184 17.53 6.66 -2.59
N THR A 185 17.93 7.91 -2.80
CA THR A 185 17.19 9.04 -2.24
C THR A 185 15.90 9.31 -3.01
N PHE A 186 14.94 10.00 -2.37
CA PHE A 186 13.68 10.36 -3.02
C PHE A 186 13.89 11.13 -4.34
N MET A 187 14.83 12.08 -4.37
CA MET A 187 15.10 12.89 -5.56
C MET A 187 15.74 12.07 -6.69
N GLN A 188 16.61 11.12 -6.35
CA GLN A 188 17.17 10.18 -7.34
C GLN A 188 16.08 9.30 -7.92
N SER A 189 15.23 8.69 -7.08
CA SER A 189 14.11 7.87 -7.52
C SER A 189 13.14 8.65 -8.41
N LEU A 190 12.76 9.86 -8.01
CA LEU A 190 11.91 10.74 -8.80
C LEU A 190 12.54 11.03 -10.18
N GLY A 191 13.84 11.34 -10.22
CA GLY A 191 14.58 11.58 -11.46
C GLY A 191 14.64 10.34 -12.36
N LEU A 192 14.80 9.14 -11.77
CA LEU A 192 14.78 7.88 -12.50
C LEU A 192 13.42 7.63 -13.13
N ILE A 193 12.33 7.81 -12.37
CA ILE A 193 10.95 7.60 -12.85
C ILE A 193 10.61 8.55 -14.00
N ILE A 194 10.90 9.85 -13.86
CA ILE A 194 10.56 10.86 -14.87
C ILE A 194 11.27 10.60 -16.21
N ARG A 195 12.47 10.01 -16.17
CA ARG A 195 13.23 9.67 -17.37
C ARG A 195 12.68 8.47 -18.13
N GLN A 196 11.84 7.64 -17.48
CA GLN A 196 11.20 6.51 -18.15
C GLN A 196 10.09 6.98 -19.08
N ARG A 197 9.88 6.24 -20.16
CA ARG A 197 8.76 6.48 -21.09
C ARG A 197 7.90 5.22 -21.18
N GLY A 198 6.58 5.42 -21.23
CA GLY A 198 5.65 4.33 -21.44
C GLY A 198 5.64 3.31 -20.29
N VAL A 199 5.80 3.77 -19.04
CA VAL A 199 5.69 2.91 -17.87
C VAL A 199 4.24 2.59 -17.61
N VAL A 200 3.94 1.31 -17.42
CA VAL A 200 2.62 0.80 -17.04
C VAL A 200 2.70 0.21 -15.64
N ALA A 201 1.89 0.74 -14.73
CA ALA A 201 1.65 0.15 -13.43
C ALA A 201 0.44 -0.79 -13.53
N HIS A 202 0.68 -2.09 -13.46
CA HIS A 202 -0.37 -3.11 -13.38
C HIS A 202 -0.79 -3.26 -11.92
N LEU A 203 -2.05 -2.95 -11.64
CA LEU A 203 -2.67 -3.08 -10.33
C LEU A 203 -3.73 -4.18 -10.39
N ALA A 204 -3.46 -5.33 -9.79
CA ALA A 204 -4.33 -6.50 -9.84
C ALA A 204 -4.91 -6.81 -8.47
N PHE A 205 -6.24 -6.86 -8.36
CA PHE A 205 -6.96 -7.22 -7.15
C PHE A 205 -7.40 -8.68 -7.21
N ALA A 206 -7.02 -9.49 -6.21
CA ALA A 206 -7.60 -10.81 -6.01
C ALA A 206 -9.00 -10.71 -5.37
N PRO A 207 -9.82 -11.77 -5.45
CA PRO A 207 -11.03 -11.86 -4.66
C PRO A 207 -10.75 -11.61 -3.17
N PRO A 208 -11.63 -10.91 -2.44
CA PRO A 208 -11.40 -10.60 -1.03
C PRO A 208 -11.32 -11.86 -0.16
N LEU A 209 -10.56 -11.75 0.93
CA LEU A 209 -10.50 -12.70 2.03
C LEU A 209 -11.33 -12.16 3.18
N ASP A 210 -12.26 -12.93 3.69
CA ASP A 210 -12.88 -12.62 4.97
C ASP A 210 -11.87 -12.89 6.10
N ALA A 211 -11.59 -11.89 6.93
CA ALA A 211 -10.72 -12.04 8.09
C ALA A 211 -11.49 -12.44 9.36
N GLY A 212 -12.82 -12.38 9.33
CA GLY A 212 -13.68 -12.78 10.46
C GLY A 212 -13.52 -14.26 10.81
N GLY A 213 -13.29 -14.55 12.10
CA GLY A 213 -13.13 -15.92 12.58
C GLY A 213 -11.81 -16.60 12.22
N HIS A 214 -10.90 -15.91 11.55
CA HIS A 214 -9.58 -16.42 11.18
C HIS A 214 -8.47 -15.85 12.06
N ASP A 215 -7.36 -16.59 12.19
CA ASP A 215 -6.17 -16.05 12.82
C ASP A 215 -5.34 -15.21 11.83
N ARG A 216 -4.63 -14.21 12.36
CA ARG A 216 -3.81 -13.29 11.57
C ARG A 216 -2.73 -13.96 10.72
N ARG A 217 -2.22 -15.15 11.12
CA ARG A 217 -1.18 -15.88 10.38
C ARG A 217 -1.79 -16.54 9.16
N GLY A 218 -2.98 -17.12 9.31
CA GLY A 218 -3.77 -17.69 8.23
C GLY A 218 -4.13 -16.66 7.18
N VAL A 219 -4.66 -15.49 7.61
CA VAL A 219 -5.00 -14.38 6.71
C VAL A 219 -3.76 -13.85 5.98
N ALA A 220 -2.64 -13.64 6.69
CA ALA A 220 -1.39 -13.18 6.09
C ALA A 220 -0.84 -14.15 5.04
N ARG A 221 -0.88 -15.46 5.33
CA ARG A 221 -0.45 -16.51 4.40
C ARG A 221 -1.34 -16.53 3.16
N ALA A 222 -2.65 -16.57 3.33
CA ALA A 222 -3.59 -16.58 2.22
C ALA A 222 -3.47 -15.31 1.33
N ALA A 223 -3.27 -14.15 1.96
CA ALA A 223 -3.02 -12.91 1.23
C ALA A 223 -1.72 -12.97 0.42
N HIS A 224 -0.63 -13.46 1.03
CA HIS A 224 0.67 -13.65 0.35
C HIS A 224 0.55 -14.59 -0.85
N GLU A 225 -0.09 -15.75 -0.68
CA GLU A 225 -0.30 -16.74 -1.75
C GLU A 225 -1.08 -16.15 -2.93
N ARG A 226 -2.13 -15.37 -2.66
CA ARG A 226 -2.91 -14.69 -3.72
C ARG A 226 -2.11 -13.62 -4.44
N VAL A 227 -1.32 -12.82 -3.71
CA VAL A 227 -0.42 -11.83 -4.33
C VAL A 227 0.65 -12.54 -5.17
N ALA A 228 1.25 -13.63 -4.68
CA ALA A 228 2.21 -14.43 -5.43
C ALA A 228 1.60 -14.95 -6.74
N SER A 229 0.39 -15.51 -6.69
CA SER A 229 -0.35 -15.97 -7.87
C SER A 229 -0.59 -14.85 -8.89
N LEU A 230 -1.04 -13.67 -8.45
CA LEU A 230 -1.25 -12.51 -9.33
C LEU A 230 0.04 -12.02 -9.99
N LEU A 231 1.19 -12.21 -9.31
CA LEU A 231 2.51 -11.89 -9.85
C LEU A 231 3.07 -13.00 -10.76
N GLY A 232 2.34 -14.11 -10.96
CA GLY A 232 2.81 -15.29 -11.72
C GLY A 232 3.95 -16.02 -11.02
N ARG A 233 3.97 -16.02 -9.69
CA ARG A 233 5.01 -16.66 -8.86
C ARG A 233 4.42 -17.82 -8.10
N GLU A 234 5.14 -18.94 -8.05
CA GLU A 234 4.79 -20.01 -7.13
C GLU A 234 5.01 -19.52 -5.68
N PRO A 235 4.03 -19.73 -4.77
CA PRO A 235 4.26 -19.47 -3.37
C PRO A 235 5.42 -20.35 -2.91
N ARG A 236 6.53 -19.74 -2.50
CA ARG A 236 7.63 -20.50 -1.90
C ARG A 236 7.09 -21.18 -0.64
N GLY A 237 6.95 -22.52 -0.69
CA GLY A 237 6.60 -23.30 0.47
C GLY A 237 7.50 -22.93 1.63
N ASN A 238 6.91 -22.86 2.82
CA ASN A 238 7.67 -22.63 4.05
C ASN A 238 8.84 -23.66 4.07
N PRO A 239 10.12 -23.26 4.25
CA PRO A 239 11.17 -24.26 4.43
C PRO A 239 10.75 -25.17 5.56
N PRO A 240 10.90 -26.52 5.42
CA PRO A 240 10.50 -27.46 6.45
C PRO A 240 11.13 -27.05 7.76
N GLY A 241 10.32 -26.95 8.81
CA GLY A 241 10.76 -26.57 10.15
C GLY A 241 12.01 -27.40 10.51
N ARG A 242 13.03 -26.71 10.98
CA ARG A 242 14.27 -27.33 11.47
C ARG A 242 13.88 -28.48 12.37
N ALA A 243 14.20 -29.70 11.97
CA ALA A 243 13.97 -30.89 12.77
C ALA A 243 14.56 -30.68 14.19
N PRO A 244 13.89 -31.12 15.25
CA PRO A 244 14.46 -31.04 16.59
C PRO A 244 15.79 -31.82 16.57
N GLY A 245 16.86 -31.18 17.04
CA GLY A 245 18.16 -31.82 17.18
C GLY A 245 18.05 -33.04 18.11
N PRO A 246 18.94 -34.04 17.98
CA PRO A 246 18.91 -35.22 18.85
C PRO A 246 19.04 -34.83 20.33
N PRO A 247 18.38 -35.57 21.24
CA PRO A 247 18.51 -35.31 22.65
C PRO A 247 19.96 -35.57 23.12
N ALA A 248 20.45 -34.71 24.03
CA ALA A 248 21.75 -34.82 24.66
C ALA A 248 21.83 -36.01 25.61
#